data_88d391d3050afa066d24391399f366e3
#
_entry.id   88d391d3050afa066d24391399f366e3
#
_cell.length_a   1.000
_cell.length_b   1.000
_cell.length_c   1.000
_cell.angle_alpha   90.00
_cell.angle_beta   90.00
_cell.angle_gamma   90.00
#
_symmetry.space_group_name_H-M   'P 1'
#
loop_
_entity.id
_entity.type
_entity.pdbx_description
1 polymer ?
#
loop_
_entity_poly.entity_id
_entity_poly.type
_entity_poly.pdbx_seq_one_letter_code
_entity_poly.pdbx_strand_id
1 'polypeptide(L)'
;RVLSFVPLNEDAVQAAEGHTYKDWNIEEAVKDLYRIMEEKEYLTDDRRTVLISVENKNPNRVSQLQSQLSDCIRKTAEESKKTVRIVTQEKKKDQALNQTAQNYHISSGKLQFIRMMTAAYPDLDEKTLSKMSMEELYRIIFDREKEKPAWLQMDEEDWNEYKEEMRKAKYGDRDSSDDRDDDDFDDDDFDDDDSDDDDSDDNDSDDNNLDD
;
A
#
# COMPACT_ATOMS: atom_id res chain seq x y z
N ARG A 1 -14.78 -3.07 24.82
CA ARG A 1 -13.89 -3.94 25.59
C ARG A 1 -13.49 -5.16 24.81
N VAL A 2 -12.27 -5.66 25.02
CA VAL A 2 -11.75 -6.91 24.43
C VAL A 2 -12.44 -8.10 25.09
N LEU A 3 -13.06 -8.97 24.29
CA LEU A 3 -13.69 -10.19 24.77
C LEU A 3 -12.70 -11.35 24.82
N SER A 4 -11.86 -11.45 23.79
CA SER A 4 -10.81 -12.45 23.69
C SER A 4 -9.66 -11.92 22.84
N PHE A 5 -8.48 -12.40 23.09
CA PHE A 5 -7.30 -12.20 22.27
C PHE A 5 -6.81 -13.57 21.80
N VAL A 6 -6.58 -13.70 20.50
CA VAL A 6 -6.16 -14.97 19.88
C VAL A 6 -4.93 -14.68 19.01
N PRO A 7 -3.73 -15.11 19.45
CA PRO A 7 -2.54 -15.04 18.62
C PRO A 7 -2.66 -16.04 17.46
N LEU A 8 -2.26 -15.65 16.24
CA LEU A 8 -2.47 -16.43 15.03
C LEU A 8 -1.19 -17.04 14.45
N ASN A 9 -0.03 -16.66 14.98
CA ASN A 9 1.28 -17.21 14.60
C ASN A 9 2.21 -17.28 15.83
N GLU A 10 3.38 -17.88 15.67
CA GLU A 10 4.35 -18.05 16.75
C GLU A 10 4.82 -16.71 17.33
N ASP A 11 5.09 -15.72 16.49
CA ASP A 11 5.51 -14.39 16.94
C ASP A 11 4.44 -13.73 17.80
N ALA A 12 3.16 -13.83 17.40
CA ALA A 12 2.04 -13.30 18.17
C ALA A 12 1.85 -14.06 19.51
N VAL A 13 2.11 -15.36 19.54
CA VAL A 13 2.11 -16.15 20.78
C VAL A 13 3.20 -15.65 21.73
N GLN A 14 4.42 -15.45 21.22
CA GLN A 14 5.55 -14.94 21.99
C GLN A 14 5.33 -13.48 22.44
N ALA A 15 4.73 -12.65 21.57
CA ALA A 15 4.39 -11.28 21.91
C ALA A 15 3.34 -11.20 23.03
N ALA A 16 2.38 -12.12 23.04
CA ALA A 16 1.29 -12.16 24.01
C ALA A 16 1.64 -12.93 25.31
N GLU A 17 2.81 -13.54 25.39
CA GLU A 17 3.21 -14.36 26.55
C GLU A 17 3.21 -13.53 27.83
N GLY A 18 2.44 -13.98 28.83
CA GLY A 18 2.27 -13.29 30.11
C GLY A 18 1.25 -12.13 30.10
N HIS A 19 0.63 -11.84 28.95
CA HIS A 19 -0.37 -10.77 28.80
C HIS A 19 -1.79 -11.31 28.68
N THR A 20 -2.74 -10.67 29.37
CA THR A 20 -4.17 -11.01 29.30
C THR A 20 -4.96 -9.75 28.99
N TYR A 21 -5.55 -9.67 27.80
CA TYR A 21 -6.29 -8.48 27.35
C TYR A 21 -7.80 -8.57 27.56
N LYS A 22 -8.31 -9.65 28.13
CA LYS A 22 -9.74 -9.81 28.39
C LYS A 22 -10.22 -8.65 29.28
N ASP A 23 -11.34 -8.05 28.91
CA ASP A 23 -12.01 -6.92 29.58
C ASP A 23 -11.25 -5.57 29.50
N TRP A 24 -10.10 -5.51 28.87
CA TRP A 24 -9.38 -4.26 28.63
C TRP A 24 -10.14 -3.35 27.65
N ASN A 25 -9.90 -2.05 27.72
CA ASN A 25 -10.23 -1.17 26.61
C ASN A 25 -9.40 -1.56 25.38
N ILE A 26 -10.01 -1.48 24.19
CA ILE A 26 -9.33 -1.91 22.95
C ILE A 26 -8.09 -1.04 22.66
N GLU A 27 -8.17 0.26 22.94
CA GLU A 27 -7.03 1.17 22.75
C GLU A 27 -5.86 0.84 23.70
N GLU A 28 -6.18 0.57 24.96
CA GLU A 28 -5.18 0.15 25.95
C GLU A 28 -4.50 -1.15 25.54
N ALA A 29 -5.28 -2.12 25.06
CA ALA A 29 -4.76 -3.41 24.58
C ALA A 29 -3.87 -3.23 23.34
N VAL A 30 -4.29 -2.38 22.39
CA VAL A 30 -3.53 -2.12 21.16
C VAL A 30 -2.24 -1.34 21.49
N LYS A 31 -2.31 -0.37 22.39
CA LYS A 31 -1.14 0.38 22.86
C LYS A 31 -0.09 -0.53 23.52
N ASP A 32 -0.53 -1.45 24.34
CA ASP A 32 0.33 -2.43 25.00
C ASP A 32 0.95 -3.39 23.98
N LEU A 33 0.14 -3.94 23.08
CA LEU A 33 0.63 -4.79 21.99
C LEU A 33 1.66 -4.09 21.11
N TYR A 34 1.40 -2.82 20.74
CA TYR A 34 2.33 -2.04 19.93
C TYR A 34 3.69 -1.90 20.63
N ARG A 35 3.70 -1.58 21.95
CA ARG A 35 4.94 -1.48 22.74
C ARG A 35 5.68 -2.81 22.81
N ILE A 36 4.98 -3.91 23.00
CA ILE A 36 5.58 -5.24 22.99
C ILE A 36 6.22 -5.55 21.63
N MET A 37 5.55 -5.18 20.54
CA MET A 37 6.11 -5.36 19.19
C MET A 37 7.37 -4.53 18.98
N GLU A 38 7.47 -3.33 19.56
CA GLU A 38 8.69 -2.52 19.54
C GLU A 38 9.78 -3.15 20.41
N GLU A 39 9.48 -3.54 21.65
CA GLU A 39 10.43 -4.14 22.60
C GLU A 39 11.03 -5.46 22.09
N LYS A 40 10.23 -6.25 21.35
CA LYS A 40 10.66 -7.52 20.76
C LYS A 40 11.21 -7.38 19.33
N GLU A 41 11.41 -6.15 18.87
CA GLU A 41 11.97 -5.81 17.55
C GLU A 41 11.15 -6.35 16.37
N TYR A 42 9.84 -6.59 16.54
CA TYR A 42 8.92 -6.88 15.43
C TYR A 42 8.63 -5.63 14.61
N LEU A 43 8.65 -4.45 15.25
CA LEU A 43 8.61 -3.13 14.62
C LEU A 43 9.98 -2.47 14.77
N THR A 44 10.62 -2.22 13.63
CA THR A 44 11.93 -1.56 13.53
C THR A 44 11.83 -0.43 12.52
N ASP A 45 12.87 0.38 12.37
CA ASP A 45 12.90 1.46 11.37
C ASP A 45 12.73 0.93 9.95
N ASP A 46 13.14 -0.31 9.68
CA ASP A 46 12.99 -0.98 8.38
C ASP A 46 11.69 -1.78 8.25
N ARG A 47 10.93 -1.98 9.34
CA ARG A 47 9.70 -2.79 9.39
C ARG A 47 8.66 -2.10 10.25
N ARG A 48 8.04 -1.05 9.72
CA ARG A 48 7.10 -0.19 10.46
C ARG A 48 5.71 -0.10 9.82
N THR A 49 5.39 -1.01 8.90
CA THR A 49 4.05 -1.08 8.31
C THR A 49 3.15 -2.01 9.11
N VAL A 50 2.04 -1.48 9.61
CA VAL A 50 1.01 -2.19 10.39
C VAL A 50 -0.27 -2.30 9.57
N LEU A 51 -0.81 -3.53 9.47
CA LEU A 51 -2.10 -3.79 8.84
C LEU A 51 -3.19 -3.92 9.89
N ILE A 52 -4.19 -3.06 9.83
CA ILE A 52 -5.41 -3.12 10.65
C ILE A 52 -6.55 -3.69 9.80
N SER A 53 -7.00 -4.88 10.15
CA SER A 53 -8.13 -5.53 9.49
C SER A 53 -9.33 -5.61 10.42
N VAL A 54 -10.43 -4.96 10.04
CA VAL A 54 -11.65 -4.90 10.86
C VAL A 54 -12.78 -5.67 10.19
N GLU A 55 -13.41 -6.59 10.93
CA GLU A 55 -14.60 -7.33 10.51
C GLU A 55 -15.80 -6.87 11.33
N ASN A 56 -16.80 -6.27 10.68
CA ASN A 56 -18.07 -5.93 11.30
C ASN A 56 -19.17 -5.91 10.24
N LYS A 57 -20.43 -6.20 10.64
CA LYS A 57 -21.59 -6.11 9.76
C LYS A 57 -22.01 -4.67 9.45
N ASN A 58 -21.61 -3.72 10.26
CA ASN A 58 -21.91 -2.30 10.10
C ASN A 58 -20.70 -1.56 9.54
N PRO A 59 -20.72 -1.06 8.29
CA PRO A 59 -19.60 -0.36 7.67
C PRO A 59 -19.16 0.89 8.44
N ASN A 60 -20.10 1.64 9.02
CA ASN A 60 -19.77 2.83 9.82
C ASN A 60 -18.93 2.44 11.06
N ARG A 61 -19.23 1.27 11.64
CA ARG A 61 -18.46 0.76 12.77
C ARG A 61 -17.06 0.29 12.34
N VAL A 62 -16.94 -0.27 11.15
CA VAL A 62 -15.63 -0.62 10.56
C VAL A 62 -14.77 0.63 10.45
N SER A 63 -15.25 1.66 9.77
CA SER A 63 -14.51 2.91 9.58
C SER A 63 -14.16 3.58 10.91
N GLN A 64 -15.09 3.60 11.86
CA GLN A 64 -14.85 4.16 13.19
C GLN A 64 -13.74 3.42 13.92
N LEU A 65 -13.74 2.08 13.90
CA LEU A 65 -12.71 1.28 14.55
C LEU A 65 -11.35 1.41 13.85
N GLN A 66 -11.33 1.46 12.53
CA GLN A 66 -10.11 1.68 11.77
C GLN A 66 -9.47 3.01 12.16
N SER A 67 -10.22 4.11 12.13
CA SER A 67 -9.73 5.43 12.54
C SER A 67 -9.24 5.43 14.00
N GLN A 68 -10.06 4.93 14.93
CA GLN A 68 -9.75 4.89 16.34
C GLN A 68 -8.45 4.12 16.64
N LEU A 69 -8.24 2.97 15.98
CA LEU A 69 -7.05 2.15 16.17
C LEU A 69 -5.82 2.76 15.49
N SER A 70 -5.99 3.36 14.31
CA SER A 70 -4.94 4.09 13.62
C SER A 70 -4.42 5.25 14.46
N ASP A 71 -5.32 6.07 14.99
CA ASP A 71 -4.96 7.20 15.85
C ASP A 71 -4.25 6.73 17.14
N CYS A 72 -4.70 5.61 17.71
CA CYS A 72 -4.08 5.03 18.89
C CYS A 72 -2.63 4.58 18.60
N ILE A 73 -2.41 3.88 17.49
CA ILE A 73 -1.09 3.40 17.08
C ILE A 73 -0.16 4.57 16.75
N ARG A 74 -0.62 5.57 15.98
CA ARG A 74 0.18 6.77 15.65
C ARG A 74 0.65 7.49 16.91
N LYS A 75 -0.27 7.79 17.84
CA LYS A 75 0.08 8.42 19.12
C LYS A 75 1.08 7.61 19.93
N THR A 76 0.96 6.28 19.91
CA THR A 76 1.90 5.42 20.64
C THR A 76 3.29 5.43 20.00
N ALA A 77 3.37 5.43 18.66
CA ALA A 77 4.60 5.56 17.91
C ALA A 77 5.28 6.92 18.16
N GLU A 78 4.50 8.01 18.18
CA GLU A 78 4.99 9.36 18.50
C GLU A 78 5.56 9.43 19.92
N GLU A 79 4.93 8.79 20.91
CA GLU A 79 5.45 8.69 22.29
C GLU A 79 6.84 8.03 22.31
N SER A 80 7.08 7.05 21.44
CA SER A 80 8.35 6.35 21.25
C SER A 80 9.31 7.08 20.30
N LYS A 81 8.91 8.24 19.73
CA LYS A 81 9.63 8.99 18.69
C LYS A 81 9.92 8.15 17.44
N LYS A 82 8.99 7.30 17.08
CA LYS A 82 9.03 6.46 15.90
C LYS A 82 7.91 6.83 14.93
N THR A 83 8.12 6.56 13.66
CA THR A 83 7.08 6.64 12.64
C THR A 83 6.47 5.27 12.41
N VAL A 84 5.18 5.22 12.05
CA VAL A 84 4.48 3.98 11.70
C VAL A 84 3.61 4.23 10.48
N ARG A 85 3.63 3.31 9.53
CA ARG A 85 2.71 3.32 8.39
C ARG A 85 1.53 2.42 8.68
N ILE A 86 0.35 2.90 8.40
CA ILE A 86 -0.88 2.18 8.71
C ILE A 86 -1.65 1.91 7.42
N VAL A 87 -1.86 0.64 7.17
CA VAL A 87 -2.76 0.15 6.12
C VAL A 87 -4.01 -0.38 6.78
N THR A 88 -5.18 0.06 6.35
CA THR A 88 -6.45 -0.42 6.87
C THR A 88 -7.17 -1.25 5.83
N GLN A 89 -8.01 -2.17 6.25
CA GLN A 89 -8.92 -2.89 5.37
C GLN A 89 -10.15 -3.38 6.12
N GLU A 90 -11.28 -3.42 5.43
CA GLU A 90 -12.44 -4.18 5.88
C GLU A 90 -12.22 -5.66 5.60
N LYS A 91 -12.30 -6.49 6.63
CA LYS A 91 -12.23 -7.93 6.50
C LYS A 91 -13.63 -8.52 6.31
N LYS A 92 -13.82 -9.29 5.25
CA LYS A 92 -15.04 -10.06 5.03
C LYS A 92 -15.00 -11.37 5.82
N LYS A 93 -16.15 -11.77 6.36
CA LYS A 93 -16.26 -13.08 7.00
C LYS A 93 -16.20 -14.17 5.93
N ASP A 94 -15.08 -14.88 5.89
CA ASP A 94 -14.83 -15.95 4.93
C ASP A 94 -14.11 -17.10 5.63
N GLN A 95 -14.80 -18.24 5.75
CA GLN A 95 -14.27 -19.43 6.43
C GLN A 95 -13.14 -20.07 5.62
N ALA A 96 -13.23 -20.09 4.29
CA ALA A 96 -12.19 -20.64 3.43
C ALA A 96 -10.91 -19.80 3.50
N LEU A 97 -11.05 -18.46 3.55
CA LEU A 97 -9.94 -17.54 3.77
C LEU A 97 -9.24 -17.82 5.10
N ASN A 98 -10.01 -18.00 6.18
CA ASN A 98 -9.46 -18.29 7.50
C ASN A 98 -8.68 -19.61 7.52
N GLN A 99 -9.20 -20.65 6.87
CA GLN A 99 -8.54 -21.96 6.79
C GLN A 99 -7.26 -21.90 5.96
N THR A 100 -7.26 -21.20 4.83
CA THR A 100 -6.06 -21.01 4.01
C THR A 100 -5.00 -20.20 4.77
N ALA A 101 -5.40 -19.16 5.49
CA ALA A 101 -4.49 -18.36 6.30
C ALA A 101 -3.80 -19.19 7.39
N GLN A 102 -4.55 -20.10 8.05
CA GLN A 102 -3.98 -21.04 9.02
C GLN A 102 -2.92 -21.96 8.38
N ASN A 103 -3.15 -22.44 7.15
CA ASN A 103 -2.18 -23.28 6.43
C ASN A 103 -0.89 -22.52 6.09
N TYR A 104 -0.97 -21.21 5.91
CA TYR A 104 0.19 -20.33 5.69
C TYR A 104 0.79 -19.78 6.98
N HIS A 105 0.23 -20.07 8.15
CA HIS A 105 0.63 -19.51 9.45
C HIS A 105 0.61 -17.99 9.49
N ILE A 106 -0.37 -17.36 8.81
CA ILE A 106 -0.58 -15.91 8.78
C ILE A 106 -2.01 -15.55 9.21
N SER A 107 -2.24 -14.26 9.49
CA SER A 107 -3.59 -13.78 9.75
C SER A 107 -4.45 -13.80 8.48
N SER A 108 -5.75 -14.04 8.63
CA SER A 108 -6.69 -13.93 7.50
C SER A 108 -6.78 -12.52 6.92
N GLY A 109 -6.49 -11.49 7.71
CA GLY A 109 -6.34 -10.12 7.22
C GLY A 109 -5.16 -10.00 6.26
N LYS A 110 -3.99 -10.50 6.64
CA LYS A 110 -2.81 -10.51 5.75
C LYS A 110 -3.08 -11.30 4.47
N LEU A 111 -3.73 -12.45 4.56
CA LEU A 111 -4.08 -13.24 3.37
C LEU A 111 -5.05 -12.49 2.44
N GLN A 112 -6.06 -11.82 3.01
CA GLN A 112 -6.96 -10.98 2.20
C GLN A 112 -6.20 -9.87 1.48
N PHE A 113 -5.28 -9.20 2.15
CA PHE A 113 -4.41 -8.19 1.55
C PHE A 113 -3.57 -8.76 0.40
N ILE A 114 -2.94 -9.93 0.61
CA ILE A 114 -2.19 -10.63 -0.43
C ILE A 114 -3.07 -10.96 -1.64
N ARG A 115 -4.31 -11.42 -1.43
CA ARG A 115 -5.25 -11.70 -2.52
C ARG A 115 -5.65 -10.46 -3.29
N MET A 116 -5.76 -9.31 -2.64
CA MET A 116 -5.96 -8.04 -3.34
C MET A 116 -4.74 -7.69 -4.21
N MET A 117 -3.53 -7.93 -3.70
CA MET A 117 -2.30 -7.76 -4.49
C MET A 117 -2.25 -8.69 -5.70
N THR A 118 -2.51 -10.00 -5.52
CA THR A 118 -2.47 -10.97 -6.65
C THR A 118 -3.59 -10.74 -7.66
N ALA A 119 -4.71 -10.17 -7.25
CA ALA A 119 -5.77 -9.74 -8.17
C ALA A 119 -5.35 -8.50 -9.02
N ALA A 120 -4.61 -7.57 -8.40
CA ALA A 120 -4.07 -6.39 -9.10
C ALA A 120 -2.83 -6.74 -9.95
N TYR A 121 -2.02 -7.69 -9.49
CA TYR A 121 -0.76 -8.11 -10.10
C TYR A 121 -0.73 -9.64 -10.30
N PRO A 122 -1.25 -10.16 -11.40
CA PRO A 122 -1.42 -11.61 -11.61
C PRO A 122 -0.11 -12.41 -11.73
N ASP A 123 1.01 -11.75 -11.89
CA ASP A 123 2.36 -12.35 -11.89
C ASP A 123 2.89 -12.67 -10.49
N LEU A 124 2.22 -12.21 -9.44
CA LEU A 124 2.61 -12.47 -8.06
C LEU A 124 2.02 -13.80 -7.55
N ASP A 125 2.83 -14.54 -6.77
CA ASP A 125 2.43 -15.81 -6.18
C ASP A 125 2.03 -15.67 -4.71
N GLU A 126 0.79 -16.09 -4.37
CA GLU A 126 0.21 -15.99 -3.02
C GLU A 126 1.10 -16.66 -1.95
N LYS A 127 1.67 -17.84 -2.27
CA LYS A 127 2.51 -18.58 -1.32
C LYS A 127 3.83 -17.88 -1.04
N THR A 128 4.41 -17.26 -2.05
CA THR A 128 5.63 -16.46 -1.90
C THR A 128 5.36 -15.22 -1.06
N LEU A 129 4.29 -14.49 -1.37
CA LEU A 129 3.89 -13.28 -0.62
C LEU A 129 3.53 -13.61 0.84
N SER A 130 3.00 -14.79 1.14
CA SER A 130 2.63 -15.16 2.51
C SER A 130 3.81 -15.16 3.49
N LYS A 131 5.03 -15.35 2.99
CA LYS A 131 6.26 -15.39 3.79
C LYS A 131 6.88 -14.01 4.04
N MET A 132 6.42 -13.00 3.31
CA MET A 132 6.94 -11.63 3.38
C MET A 132 6.32 -10.87 4.56
N SER A 133 7.05 -9.91 5.10
CA SER A 133 6.52 -8.94 6.05
C SER A 133 5.53 -7.97 5.37
N MET A 134 4.75 -7.23 6.14
CA MET A 134 3.89 -6.18 5.58
C MET A 134 4.69 -5.09 4.89
N GLU A 135 5.87 -4.77 5.39
CA GLU A 135 6.78 -3.80 4.77
C GLU A 135 7.25 -4.26 3.39
N GLU A 136 7.66 -5.53 3.25
CA GLU A 136 8.07 -6.10 1.96
C GLU A 136 6.92 -6.14 0.96
N LEU A 137 5.71 -6.52 1.40
CA LEU A 137 4.50 -6.48 0.56
C LEU A 137 4.21 -5.07 0.08
N TYR A 138 4.33 -4.10 0.95
CA TYR A 138 4.10 -2.70 0.64
C TYR A 138 5.13 -2.16 -0.37
N ARG A 139 6.40 -2.54 -0.21
CA ARG A 139 7.48 -2.17 -1.14
C ARG A 139 7.21 -2.67 -2.56
N ILE A 140 6.67 -3.89 -2.71
CA ILE A 140 6.28 -4.41 -4.03
C ILE A 140 5.21 -3.54 -4.70
N ILE A 141 4.21 -3.09 -3.96
CA ILE A 141 3.19 -2.19 -4.49
C ILE A 141 3.82 -0.89 -4.93
N PHE A 142 4.66 -0.33 -4.09
CA PHE A 142 5.33 0.93 -4.33
C PHE A 142 6.24 0.90 -5.58
N ASP A 143 7.00 -0.18 -5.76
CA ASP A 143 7.88 -0.34 -6.92
C ASP A 143 7.11 -0.46 -8.25
N ARG A 144 5.83 -0.86 -8.19
CA ARG A 144 4.97 -1.04 -9.36
C ARG A 144 4.12 0.18 -9.67
N GLU A 145 3.78 0.97 -8.68
CA GLU A 145 2.82 2.07 -8.80
C GLU A 145 3.48 3.43 -8.59
N LYS A 146 3.21 4.35 -9.54
CA LYS A 146 3.63 5.75 -9.39
C LYS A 146 2.74 6.52 -8.42
N GLU A 147 1.46 6.15 -8.37
CA GLU A 147 0.44 6.75 -7.53
C GLU A 147 -0.16 5.68 -6.62
N LYS A 148 -0.76 6.09 -5.52
CA LYS A 148 -1.41 5.17 -4.59
C LYS A 148 -2.57 4.43 -5.29
N PRO A 149 -2.56 3.08 -5.33
CA PRO A 149 -3.66 2.34 -5.92
C PRO A 149 -4.97 2.58 -5.18
N ALA A 150 -6.08 2.70 -5.93
CA ALA A 150 -7.40 2.98 -5.34
C ALA A 150 -7.87 1.91 -4.34
N TRP A 151 -7.40 0.66 -4.48
CA TRP A 151 -7.74 -0.43 -3.56
C TRP A 151 -6.94 -0.40 -2.25
N LEU A 152 -5.84 0.34 -2.19
CA LEU A 152 -4.97 0.45 -1.01
C LEU A 152 -5.54 1.50 -0.05
N GLN A 153 -6.04 1.05 1.08
CA GLN A 153 -6.56 1.91 2.14
C GLN A 153 -5.42 2.34 3.08
N MET A 154 -4.80 3.45 2.74
CA MET A 154 -3.73 4.10 3.47
C MET A 154 -3.88 5.61 3.31
N ASP A 155 -3.44 6.39 4.29
CA ASP A 155 -3.45 7.85 4.20
C ASP A 155 -2.51 8.34 3.09
N GLU A 156 -2.89 9.43 2.41
CA GLU A 156 -2.07 10.04 1.36
C GLU A 156 -0.72 10.55 1.91
N GLU A 157 -0.73 11.02 3.14
CA GLU A 157 0.48 11.48 3.84
C GLU A 157 1.48 10.33 4.02
N ASP A 158 1.03 9.17 4.54
CA ASP A 158 1.84 7.96 4.69
C ASP A 158 2.40 7.46 3.35
N TRP A 159 1.58 7.54 2.27
CA TRP A 159 2.02 7.18 0.92
C TRP A 159 3.11 8.11 0.40
N ASN A 160 2.93 9.41 0.55
CA ASN A 160 3.88 10.41 0.07
C ASN A 160 5.18 10.42 0.88
N GLU A 161 5.11 10.22 2.20
CA GLU A 161 6.29 10.07 3.06
C GLU A 161 7.13 8.87 2.61
N TYR A 162 6.49 7.73 2.33
CA TYR A 162 7.18 6.55 1.84
C TYR A 162 7.85 6.78 0.49
N LYS A 163 7.18 7.49 -0.43
CA LYS A 163 7.78 7.89 -1.72
C LYS A 163 9.06 8.67 -1.55
N GLU A 164 9.03 9.63 -0.65
CA GLU A 164 10.18 10.49 -0.40
C GLU A 164 11.33 9.70 0.24
N GLU A 165 11.05 8.83 1.19
CA GLU A 165 12.06 7.95 1.80
C GLU A 165 12.72 7.03 0.78
N MET A 166 11.92 6.37 -0.06
CA MET A 166 12.44 5.48 -1.10
C MET A 166 13.23 6.23 -2.16
N ARG A 167 12.82 7.47 -2.49
CA ARG A 167 13.59 8.34 -3.38
C ARG A 167 14.96 8.67 -2.78
N LYS A 168 15.01 9.05 -1.51
CA LYS A 168 16.26 9.33 -0.79
C LYS A 168 17.15 8.09 -0.69
N ALA A 169 16.59 6.93 -0.39
CA ALA A 169 17.32 5.67 -0.33
C ALA A 169 17.94 5.28 -1.69
N LYS A 170 17.24 5.56 -2.81
CA LYS A 170 17.67 5.19 -4.16
C LYS A 170 18.68 6.18 -4.76
N TYR A 171 18.50 7.47 -4.50
CA TYR A 171 19.28 8.53 -5.18
C TYR A 171 20.19 9.33 -4.24
N GLY A 172 20.15 9.05 -2.92
CA GLY A 172 20.82 9.84 -1.88
C GLY A 172 20.10 11.18 -1.67
N ASP A 173 20.49 11.88 -0.61
CA ASP A 173 20.10 13.29 -0.38
C ASP A 173 20.84 14.18 -1.41
N ARG A 174 20.44 14.11 -2.68
CA ARG A 174 20.78 15.17 -3.62
C ARG A 174 19.83 16.30 -3.31
N ASP A 175 20.32 17.23 -2.49
CA ASP A 175 19.72 18.53 -2.32
C ASP A 175 19.38 19.08 -3.71
N SER A 176 18.12 19.43 -3.91
CA SER A 176 17.65 20.11 -5.11
C SER A 176 18.03 21.60 -5.07
N SER A 177 19.28 21.90 -4.69
CA SER A 177 19.86 23.24 -4.68
C SER A 177 20.83 23.47 -5.82
N ASP A 178 20.73 22.68 -6.90
CA ASP A 178 21.25 23.09 -8.18
C ASP A 178 20.11 23.70 -9.02
N ASP A 179 19.71 24.91 -8.58
CA ASP A 179 19.13 25.91 -9.47
C ASP A 179 20.20 26.21 -10.54
N ARG A 180 20.29 25.36 -11.53
CA ARG A 180 20.89 25.74 -12.80
C ARG A 180 19.78 26.43 -13.56
N ASP A 181 19.84 27.74 -13.47
CA ASP A 181 19.36 28.64 -14.51
C ASP A 181 19.97 28.18 -15.86
N ASP A 182 19.30 27.30 -16.54
CA ASP A 182 19.47 27.06 -17.97
C ASP A 182 18.41 27.87 -18.73
N ASP A 183 18.43 29.18 -18.48
CA ASP A 183 18.06 30.20 -19.45
C ASP A 183 19.22 30.31 -20.42
N ASP A 184 19.20 29.52 -21.46
CA ASP A 184 19.89 29.77 -22.73
C ASP A 184 19.53 28.60 -23.68
N PHE A 185 18.32 28.64 -24.22
CA PHE A 185 18.05 28.07 -25.52
C PHE A 185 17.78 29.22 -26.45
N ASP A 186 18.88 29.66 -27.07
CA ASP A 186 18.88 30.54 -28.23
C ASP A 186 17.94 29.95 -29.29
N ASP A 187 16.97 30.77 -29.67
CA ASP A 187 16.26 30.69 -30.92
C ASP A 187 17.25 30.81 -32.07
N ASP A 188 17.62 29.70 -32.65
CA ASP A 188 18.24 29.70 -33.97
C ASP A 188 17.18 29.29 -35.00
N ASP A 189 16.79 30.34 -35.69
CA ASP A 189 16.21 30.43 -37.00
C ASP A 189 16.40 29.17 -37.86
N PHE A 190 15.33 28.58 -38.26
CA PHE A 190 15.26 27.84 -39.53
C PHE A 190 14.29 28.54 -40.44
N ASP A 191 14.94 29.38 -41.28
CA ASP A 191 14.38 29.97 -42.47
C ASP A 191 13.78 28.94 -43.43
N ASP A 192 12.69 29.35 -43.95
CA ASP A 192 12.05 29.06 -45.25
C ASP A 192 12.91 28.29 -46.25
N ASP A 193 12.34 27.24 -46.78
CA ASP A 193 12.48 27.00 -48.23
C ASP A 193 11.18 26.45 -48.80
N ASP A 194 10.59 27.31 -49.61
CA ASP A 194 9.59 27.06 -50.61
C ASP A 194 9.98 25.88 -51.52
N SER A 195 9.04 25.02 -51.74
CA SER A 195 8.98 24.30 -53.03
C SER A 195 7.52 24.02 -53.36
N ASP A 196 7.01 24.93 -54.15
CA ASP A 196 5.95 24.66 -55.11
C ASP A 196 6.31 23.45 -55.97
N ASP A 197 5.37 22.64 -56.30
CA ASP A 197 5.02 22.27 -57.66
C ASP A 197 4.08 21.05 -57.69
N ASP A 198 2.92 21.32 -58.18
CA ASP A 198 2.29 20.80 -59.39
C ASP A 198 1.57 19.46 -59.34
N ASP A 199 0.28 19.66 -59.56
CA ASP A 199 -0.56 19.02 -60.62
C ASP A 199 -0.55 17.50 -60.78
N SER A 200 -1.71 16.95 -60.61
CA SER A 200 -2.43 16.31 -61.73
C SER A 200 -3.54 15.39 -61.21
N ASP A 201 -4.74 15.78 -61.54
CA ASP A 201 -5.72 15.12 -62.39
C ASP A 201 -6.25 13.72 -62.03
N ASP A 202 -7.56 13.76 -61.87
CA ASP A 202 -8.56 12.91 -62.50
C ASP A 202 -8.41 11.38 -62.37
N ASN A 203 -9.40 10.78 -61.76
CA ASN A 203 -10.31 9.96 -62.52
C ASN A 203 -11.53 9.49 -61.72
N ASP A 204 -12.66 9.86 -62.27
CA ASP A 204 -13.95 9.20 -62.19
C ASP A 204 -13.86 7.69 -62.40
N SER A 205 -14.68 6.97 -61.66
CA SER A 205 -15.55 5.92 -62.25
C SER A 205 -16.43 5.33 -61.18
N ASP A 206 -17.64 5.71 -61.15
CA ASP A 206 -18.90 4.98 -61.33
C ASP A 206 -18.83 3.45 -61.27
N ASP A 207 -19.81 2.99 -60.65
CA ASP A 207 -20.74 1.91 -61.02
C ASP A 207 -20.91 0.80 -59.96
N ASN A 208 -22.05 0.85 -59.33
CA ASN A 208 -23.21 -0.03 -59.60
C ASN A 208 -23.22 -1.43 -59.01
N ASN A 209 -24.31 -1.57 -58.31
CA ASN A 209 -25.25 -2.71 -58.36
C ASN A 209 -25.10 -3.85 -57.38
N LEU A 210 -26.10 -3.87 -56.50
CA LEU A 210 -27.29 -4.76 -56.52
C LEU A 210 -27.06 -6.21 -56.06
N ASP A 211 -27.95 -6.56 -55.10
CA ASP A 211 -28.66 -7.84 -54.93
C ASP A 211 -27.85 -9.08 -54.49
N ASP A 212 -28.15 -9.60 -53.32
CA ASP A 212 -29.23 -10.46 -52.85
C ASP A 212 -29.22 -10.64 -51.32
#